data_b24841f991edfd7f116a72268cd4557a
#
_entry.id   b24841f991edfd7f116a72268cd4557a
#
_cell.length_a   1.000
_cell.length_b   1.000
_cell.length_c   1.000
_cell.angle_alpha   90.00
_cell.angle_beta   90.00
_cell.angle_gamma   90.00
#
_symmetry.space_group_name_H-M   'P 1'
#
loop_
_entity.id
_entity.type
_entity.pdbx_description
1 polymer ?
#
loop_
_entity_poly.entity_id
_entity_poly.type
_entity_poly.pdbx_seq_one_letter_code
_entity_poly.pdbx_strand_id
1 'polypeptide(L)'
;MTYDHELVLIAQEFVEDEIGNQIAQETRKTVLCNVKSVGRNEFYNAATAGLRPSIVFVVHGYEYDGEQEVEFEGVKYNVIRTYSTDFEEIELTCERVAADG
;
A
#
# COMPACT_ATOMS: atom_id res chain seq x y z
N MET A 1 16.22 7.22 -9.56
CA MET A 1 15.17 6.21 -9.43
C MET A 1 14.05 6.54 -10.39
N THR A 2 13.59 5.58 -11.15
CA THR A 2 12.55 5.79 -12.14
C THR A 2 11.20 5.31 -11.60
N TYR A 3 10.18 6.12 -11.82
CA TYR A 3 8.81 5.79 -11.44
C TYR A 3 8.07 5.32 -12.68
N ASP A 4 8.33 4.06 -13.07
CA ASP A 4 7.87 3.52 -14.34
C ASP A 4 6.57 2.74 -14.25
N HIS A 5 6.03 2.54 -13.06
CA HIS A 5 4.86 1.71 -12.85
C HIS A 5 3.72 2.52 -12.25
N GLU A 6 2.50 2.11 -12.55
CA GLU A 6 1.32 2.72 -11.93
C GLU A 6 0.90 1.91 -10.73
N LEU A 7 0.55 2.60 -9.67
CA LEU A 7 0.06 2.00 -8.42
C LEU A 7 -1.23 2.70 -8.03
N VAL A 8 -2.25 1.93 -7.69
CA VAL A 8 -3.51 2.51 -7.21
C VAL A 8 -3.49 2.46 -5.69
N LEU A 9 -3.56 3.63 -5.07
CA LEU A 9 -3.67 3.75 -3.61
C LEU A 9 -5.16 3.70 -3.25
N ILE A 10 -5.50 2.79 -2.35
CA ILE A 10 -6.90 2.54 -2.01
C ILE A 10 -7.11 2.87 -0.54
N ALA A 11 -8.05 3.77 -0.28
CA ALA A 11 -8.43 4.13 1.08
C ALA A 11 -9.91 3.87 1.26
N GLN A 12 -10.29 3.53 2.49
CA GLN A 12 -11.69 3.39 2.84
C GLN A 12 -12.06 4.53 3.78
N GLU A 13 -13.13 5.21 3.45
CA GLU A 13 -13.66 6.29 4.25
C GLU A 13 -15.09 5.95 4.66
N PHE A 14 -15.50 6.43 5.84
CA PHE A 14 -16.86 6.30 6.26
C PHE A 14 -17.53 7.66 6.12
N VAL A 15 -18.59 7.70 5.32
CA VAL A 15 -19.40 8.90 5.15
C VAL A 15 -20.76 8.65 5.73
N GLU A 16 -21.35 9.72 6.28
CA GLU A 16 -22.66 9.66 6.88
C GLU A 16 -23.71 9.94 5.81
N ASP A 17 -24.73 9.09 5.73
CA ASP A 17 -25.82 9.32 4.80
C ASP A 17 -26.86 10.28 5.41
N GLU A 18 -27.98 10.52 4.69
CA GLU A 18 -29.00 11.47 5.10
C GLU A 18 -29.70 11.07 6.39
N ILE A 19 -29.69 9.80 6.75
CA ILE A 19 -30.36 9.31 7.95
C ILE A 19 -29.38 8.93 9.05
N GLY A 20 -28.11 9.32 8.91
CA GLY A 20 -27.12 9.14 9.94
C GLY A 20 -26.42 7.80 9.96
N ASN A 21 -26.63 6.94 8.98
CA ASN A 21 -25.90 5.69 8.86
C ASN A 21 -24.52 5.93 8.27
N GLN A 22 -23.54 5.21 8.78
CA GLN A 22 -22.19 5.28 8.20
C GLN A 22 -22.09 4.28 7.06
N ILE A 23 -21.67 4.80 5.92
CA ILE A 23 -21.46 4.02 4.70
C ILE A 23 -19.98 4.01 4.39
N ALA A 24 -19.43 2.81 4.18
CA ALA A 24 -18.04 2.67 3.76
C ALA A 24 -17.91 3.09 2.29
N GLN A 25 -16.99 3.98 2.01
CA GLN A 25 -16.72 4.44 0.65
C GLN A 25 -15.25 4.24 0.34
N GLU A 26 -14.99 3.58 -0.79
CA GLU A 26 -13.63 3.32 -1.24
C GLU A 26 -13.18 4.45 -2.15
N THR A 27 -11.99 4.99 -1.89
CA THR A 27 -11.38 5.99 -2.76
C THR A 27 -10.14 5.39 -3.39
N ARG A 28 -9.92 5.70 -4.66
CA ARG A 28 -8.79 5.19 -5.43
C ARG A 28 -8.04 6.35 -6.05
N LYS A 29 -6.71 6.31 -5.94
CA LYS A 29 -5.85 7.34 -6.51
C LYS A 29 -4.70 6.63 -7.22
N THR A 30 -4.54 6.89 -8.51
CA THR A 30 -3.44 6.31 -9.28
C THR A 30 -2.22 7.21 -9.20
N VAL A 31 -1.09 6.62 -8.79
CA VAL A 31 0.18 7.32 -8.69
C VAL A 31 1.25 6.50 -9.42
N LEU A 32 2.37 7.13 -9.69
CA LEU A 32 3.52 6.42 -10.26
C LEU A 32 4.39 5.89 -9.14
N CYS A 33 4.96 4.72 -9.34
CA CYS A 33 5.80 4.10 -8.33
C CYS A 33 7.01 3.43 -8.97
N ASN A 34 7.98 3.12 -8.12
CA ASN A 34 9.06 2.20 -8.43
C ASN A 34 8.84 0.94 -7.60
N VAL A 35 9.30 -0.20 -8.13
CA VAL A 35 9.11 -1.50 -7.48
C VAL A 35 10.47 -2.02 -7.03
N LYS A 36 10.52 -2.50 -5.78
CA LYS A 36 11.73 -3.07 -5.19
C LYS A 36 11.42 -4.44 -4.59
N SER A 37 12.45 -5.26 -4.49
CA SER A 37 12.36 -6.53 -3.78
C SER A 37 12.40 -6.31 -2.28
N VAL A 38 11.78 -7.20 -1.53
CA VAL A 38 11.88 -7.20 -0.08
C VAL A 38 13.28 -7.67 0.32
N GLY A 39 13.93 -6.94 1.22
CA GLY A 39 15.23 -7.35 1.74
C GLY A 39 15.12 -8.61 2.57
N ARG A 40 16.20 -9.41 2.56
CA ARG A 40 16.19 -10.70 3.28
C ARG A 40 15.95 -10.53 4.78
N ASN A 41 16.62 -9.56 5.40
CA ASN A 41 16.43 -9.32 6.83
C ASN A 41 15.02 -8.84 7.15
N GLU A 42 14.48 -8.00 6.29
CA GLU A 42 13.11 -7.52 6.48
C GLU A 42 12.11 -8.66 6.36
N PHE A 43 12.33 -9.57 5.40
CA PHE A 43 11.46 -10.73 5.25
C PHE A 43 11.47 -11.60 6.51
N TYR A 44 12.64 -11.90 7.05
CA TYR A 44 12.74 -12.73 8.25
C TYR A 44 12.13 -12.04 9.47
N ASN A 45 12.36 -10.75 9.63
CA ASN A 45 11.78 -10.02 10.75
C ASN A 45 10.27 -9.97 10.68
N ALA A 46 9.72 -9.78 9.49
CA ALA A 46 8.28 -9.77 9.31
C ALA A 46 7.69 -11.17 9.51
N ALA A 47 8.39 -12.20 9.07
CA ALA A 47 7.92 -13.59 9.21
C ALA A 47 7.74 -13.99 10.67
N THR A 48 8.60 -13.49 11.58
CA THR A 48 8.44 -13.78 13.00
C THR A 48 7.17 -13.18 13.58
N ALA A 49 6.62 -12.14 12.95
CA ALA A 49 5.35 -11.54 13.34
C ALA A 49 4.17 -12.12 12.56
N GLY A 50 4.38 -13.15 11.76
CA GLY A 50 3.32 -13.75 10.96
C GLY A 50 3.02 -13.02 9.67
N LEU A 51 3.84 -12.05 9.30
CA LEU A 51 3.66 -11.27 8.07
C LEU A 51 4.45 -11.90 6.92
N ARG A 52 3.99 -11.71 5.70
CA ARG A 52 4.65 -12.26 4.51
C ARG A 52 4.84 -11.17 3.45
N PRO A 53 5.80 -10.25 3.66
CA PRO A 53 6.02 -9.20 2.69
C PRO A 53 6.45 -9.79 1.36
N SER A 54 5.87 -9.31 0.27
CA SER A 54 6.15 -9.83 -1.06
C SER A 54 6.73 -8.78 -1.99
N ILE A 55 6.51 -7.50 -1.74
CA ILE A 55 6.91 -6.46 -2.67
C ILE A 55 7.01 -5.13 -1.91
N VAL A 56 7.90 -4.26 -2.40
CA VAL A 56 8.03 -2.90 -1.88
C VAL A 56 7.75 -1.93 -3.01
N PHE A 57 6.83 -0.99 -2.79
CA PHE A 57 6.57 0.09 -3.73
C PHE A 57 7.15 1.37 -3.18
N VAL A 58 7.82 2.14 -4.02
CA VAL A 58 8.34 3.45 -3.66
C VAL A 58 7.50 4.50 -4.37
N VAL A 59 6.89 5.39 -3.63
CA VAL A 59 6.06 6.45 -4.17
C VAL A 59 6.55 7.79 -3.63
N HIS A 60 6.08 8.88 -4.25
CA HIS A 60 6.34 10.21 -3.70
C HIS A 60 5.58 10.38 -2.39
N GLY A 61 6.28 10.86 -1.38
CA GLY A 61 5.68 10.97 -0.05
C GLY A 61 4.47 11.89 -0.02
N TYR A 62 4.45 12.93 -0.84
CA TYR A 62 3.32 13.86 -0.87
C TYR A 62 2.07 13.25 -1.50
N GLU A 63 2.20 12.11 -2.19
CA GLU A 63 1.06 11.43 -2.80
C GLU A 63 0.46 10.36 -1.90
N TYR A 64 1.14 9.99 -0.83
CA TYR A 64 0.68 8.93 0.07
C TYR A 64 0.04 9.54 1.32
N ASP A 65 -1.22 9.21 1.54
CA ASP A 65 -2.02 9.76 2.64
C ASP A 65 -2.39 8.71 3.69
N GLY A 66 -1.60 7.65 3.81
CA GLY A 66 -1.86 6.62 4.80
C GLY A 66 -2.78 5.50 4.32
N GLU A 67 -2.96 5.38 3.01
CA GLU A 67 -3.76 4.31 2.45
C GLU A 67 -3.19 2.96 2.86
N GLN A 68 -4.04 2.04 3.26
CA GLN A 68 -3.61 0.74 3.76
C GLN A 68 -3.68 -0.37 2.73
N GLU A 69 -4.27 -0.10 1.58
CA GLU A 69 -4.34 -1.06 0.48
C GLU A 69 -3.84 -0.41 -0.80
N VAL A 70 -3.25 -1.23 -1.64
CA VAL A 70 -2.81 -0.79 -2.97
C VAL A 70 -3.15 -1.88 -3.97
N GLU A 71 -3.27 -1.49 -5.25
CA GLU A 71 -3.45 -2.43 -6.33
C GLU A 71 -2.38 -2.20 -7.38
N PHE A 72 -1.71 -3.27 -7.76
CA PHE A 72 -0.64 -3.23 -8.74
C PHE A 72 -0.86 -4.34 -9.77
N GLU A 73 -0.98 -3.95 -11.04
CA GLU A 73 -1.22 -4.88 -12.14
C GLU A 73 -2.40 -5.83 -11.88
N GLY A 74 -3.47 -5.28 -11.31
CA GLY A 74 -4.67 -6.04 -11.03
C GLY A 74 -4.63 -6.89 -9.76
N VAL A 75 -3.55 -6.81 -9.00
CA VAL A 75 -3.40 -7.60 -7.76
C VAL A 75 -3.44 -6.66 -6.57
N LYS A 76 -4.23 -7.01 -5.58
CA LYS A 76 -4.33 -6.21 -4.34
C LYS A 76 -3.29 -6.65 -3.33
N TYR A 77 -2.75 -5.65 -2.64
CA TYR A 77 -1.78 -5.83 -1.56
C TYR A 77 -2.19 -5.00 -0.36
N ASN A 78 -1.84 -5.47 0.83
CA ASN A 78 -1.98 -4.69 2.05
C ASN A 78 -0.64 -4.05 2.39
N VAL A 79 -0.67 -2.77 2.77
CA VAL A 79 0.53 -2.09 3.26
C VAL A 79 0.75 -2.50 4.70
N ILE A 80 1.83 -3.22 4.96
CA ILE A 80 2.12 -3.70 6.30
C ILE A 80 3.17 -2.85 7.01
N ARG A 81 3.91 -2.05 6.27
CA ARG A 81 4.95 -1.20 6.83
C ARG A 81 5.25 -0.06 5.89
N THR A 82 5.55 1.11 6.43
CA THR A 82 6.00 2.24 5.65
C THR A 82 7.35 2.71 6.18
N TYR A 83 8.19 3.21 5.29
CA TYR A 83 9.48 3.75 5.65
C TYR A 83 9.76 4.97 4.79
N SER A 84 9.99 6.10 5.44
CA SER A 84 10.30 7.34 4.74
C SER A 84 11.81 7.47 4.65
N THR A 85 12.36 7.38 3.44
CA THR A 85 13.80 7.45 3.22
C THR A 85 14.30 8.88 3.23
N ASP A 86 13.46 9.81 2.79
CA ASP A 86 13.72 11.25 2.82
C ASP A 86 12.37 11.98 2.72
N PHE A 87 12.41 13.29 2.49
CA PHE A 87 11.19 14.08 2.41
C PHE A 87 10.38 13.81 1.14
N GLU A 88 10.99 13.21 0.14
CA GLU A 88 10.36 13.06 -1.17
C GLU A 88 9.79 11.68 -1.42
N GLU A 89 10.33 10.66 -0.76
CA GLU A 89 9.96 9.27 -1.06
C GLU A 89 9.55 8.52 0.18
N ILE A 90 8.59 7.62 -0.01
CA ILE A 90 8.18 6.68 1.04
C ILE A 90 8.12 5.29 0.43
N GLU A 91 8.63 4.31 1.17
CA GLU A 91 8.59 2.91 0.78
C GLU A 91 7.42 2.23 1.47
N LEU A 92 6.62 1.53 0.68
CA LEU A 92 5.46 0.79 1.17
C LEU A 92 5.78 -0.69 1.04
N THR A 93 6.05 -1.34 2.17
CA THR A 93 6.24 -2.79 2.19
C THR A 93 4.87 -3.43 2.24
N CYS A 94 4.58 -4.28 1.28
CA CYS A 94 3.25 -4.80 1.07
C CYS A 94 3.21 -6.31 1.08
N GLU A 95 2.09 -6.84 1.52
CA GLU A 95 1.77 -8.25 1.54
C GLU A 95 0.61 -8.47 0.59
N ARG A 96 0.71 -9.52 -0.23
CA ARG A 96 -0.36 -9.85 -1.15
C ARG A 96 -1.61 -10.26 -0.36
N VAL A 97 -2.74 -9.69 -0.72
CA VAL A 97 -4.01 -10.10 -0.14
C VAL A 97 -4.29 -11.52 -0.55
N ALA A 98 -4.50 -12.40 0.44
CA ALA A 98 -4.78 -13.80 0.15
C ALA A 98 -6.06 -13.88 -0.69
N ALA A 99 -5.96 -14.63 -1.79
CA ALA A 99 -7.14 -14.88 -2.58
C ALA A 99 -8.07 -15.73 -1.72
N ASP A 100 -9.20 -15.17 -1.40
CA ASP A 100 -10.20 -15.93 -0.71
C ASP A 100 -10.74 -16.95 -1.66
N GLY A 101 -10.43 -18.13 -1.31
CA GLY A 101 -11.04 -19.22 -2.03
C GLY A 101 -12.54 -19.12 -1.97
#